data_1c7d37dbd8ebd6eac6fd6f466e6c31b9
#
_entry.id   1c7d37dbd8ebd6eac6fd6f466e6c31b9
#
_cell.length_a   1.000
_cell.length_b   1.000
_cell.length_c   1.000
_cell.angle_alpha   90.00
_cell.angle_beta   90.00
_cell.angle_gamma   90.00
#
_symmetry.space_group_name_H-M   'P 1'
#
loop_
_entity.id
_entity.type
_entity.pdbx_description
1 polymer ?
#
loop_
_entity_poly.entity_id
_entity_poly.type
_entity_poly.pdbx_seq_one_letter_code
_entity_poly.pdbx_strand_id
1 'polypeptide(L)'
;MRLEKHASSLVDYTQPLSFVFNNKAYKGFKGDTLASALIANDVLYYARSFKYGRKRGIIGAGVEEPNALVSLEIGGRYTPNMKATEIMLYDGLSAVSSSNPHSIDFRAMIKPLHRFMPAGFYYKTFIKQKVWSIVEDRLRSLSGFSKAPSVTDEDVYDHIFQHTEVLVIGGGVAGMSAALEVLSGSKVARVILVDERENLGGELTNEFTTDQTATLWFQEAKGKLQKYRDEDNSRLKILTSATAYAWYDHNYIEVLQTYGTGQSMIHESGQNARKVLHKIRTKEVILATGAHERPMLFETNDLANIMLSQSVRRYIN
;
A
#
# COMPACT_ATOMS: atom_id res chain seq x y z
N MET A 1 -18.87 9.74 -6.72
CA MET A 1 -19.94 8.87 -7.27
C MET A 1 -19.41 7.44 -7.30
N ARG A 2 -20.13 6.48 -6.70
CA ARG A 2 -19.72 5.06 -6.69
C ARG A 2 -20.36 4.32 -7.85
N LEU A 3 -19.61 3.43 -8.49
CA LEU A 3 -20.11 2.59 -9.57
C LEU A 3 -20.98 1.45 -9.01
N GLU A 4 -21.83 0.87 -9.88
CA GLU A 4 -22.62 -0.31 -9.53
C GLU A 4 -21.71 -1.52 -9.27
N LYS A 5 -22.20 -2.44 -8.42
CA LYS A 5 -21.45 -3.64 -8.07
C LYS A 5 -21.29 -4.57 -9.28
N HIS A 6 -20.06 -4.99 -9.53
CA HIS A 6 -19.74 -6.04 -10.49
C HIS A 6 -19.42 -7.37 -9.78
N ALA A 7 -19.52 -8.47 -10.51
CA ALA A 7 -19.26 -9.80 -9.96
C ALA A 7 -17.81 -10.00 -9.49
N SER A 8 -16.87 -9.27 -10.11
CA SER A 8 -15.44 -9.29 -9.78
C SER A 8 -15.04 -8.29 -8.70
N SER A 9 -15.95 -7.42 -8.24
CA SER A 9 -15.63 -6.39 -7.25
C SER A 9 -15.12 -6.99 -5.94
N LEU A 10 -13.99 -6.49 -5.47
CA LEU A 10 -13.42 -6.83 -4.15
C LEU A 10 -14.16 -6.14 -3.00
N VAL A 11 -15.02 -5.18 -3.31
CA VAL A 11 -15.77 -4.39 -2.34
C VAL A 11 -17.08 -5.10 -1.96
N ASP A 12 -17.28 -5.31 -0.66
CA ASP A 12 -18.52 -5.87 -0.13
C ASP A 12 -19.52 -4.77 0.23
N TYR A 13 -20.46 -4.50 -0.68
CA TYR A 13 -21.49 -3.48 -0.54
C TYR A 13 -22.51 -3.79 0.58
N THR A 14 -22.50 -4.98 1.14
CA THR A 14 -23.38 -5.36 2.26
C THR A 14 -22.81 -4.94 3.62
N GLN A 15 -21.53 -4.54 3.66
CA GLN A 15 -20.83 -4.15 4.88
C GLN A 15 -20.37 -2.69 4.81
N PRO A 16 -21.27 -1.72 5.08
CA PRO A 16 -20.92 -0.31 5.11
C PRO A 16 -19.99 0.00 6.28
N LEU A 17 -19.05 0.91 6.06
CA LEU A 17 -18.08 1.38 7.04
C LEU A 17 -18.13 2.91 7.11
N SER A 18 -17.88 3.47 8.30
CA SER A 18 -17.77 4.91 8.52
C SER A 18 -16.35 5.29 8.86
N PHE A 19 -15.85 6.38 8.31
CA PHE A 19 -14.50 6.86 8.57
C PHE A 19 -14.42 8.39 8.55
N VAL A 20 -13.36 8.93 9.11
CA VAL A 20 -13.08 10.36 9.16
C VAL A 20 -11.84 10.67 8.35
N PHE A 21 -11.94 11.68 7.48
CA PHE A 21 -10.79 12.20 6.75
C PHE A 21 -10.78 13.74 6.80
N ASN A 22 -9.68 14.33 7.26
CA ASN A 22 -9.54 15.77 7.47
C ASN A 22 -10.70 16.36 8.28
N ASN A 23 -11.06 15.72 9.38
CA ASN A 23 -12.16 16.10 10.30
C ASN A 23 -13.57 16.07 9.67
N LYS A 24 -13.74 15.39 8.53
CA LYS A 24 -15.05 15.20 7.90
C LYS A 24 -15.38 13.72 7.83
N ALA A 25 -16.61 13.36 8.20
CA ALA A 25 -17.11 12.00 8.15
C ALA A 25 -17.48 11.58 6.72
N TYR A 26 -17.14 10.35 6.36
CA TYR A 26 -17.41 9.72 5.08
C TYR A 26 -17.89 8.29 5.28
N LYS A 27 -18.43 7.70 4.22
CA LYS A 27 -18.85 6.29 4.18
C LYS A 27 -18.10 5.54 3.09
N GLY A 28 -17.78 4.31 3.35
CA GLY A 28 -17.21 3.35 2.41
C GLY A 28 -17.75 1.95 2.71
N PHE A 29 -17.10 0.93 2.19
CA PHE A 29 -17.49 -0.45 2.37
C PHE A 29 -16.27 -1.32 2.68
N LYS A 30 -16.49 -2.48 3.25
CA LYS A 30 -15.42 -3.47 3.43
C LYS A 30 -14.83 -3.88 2.08
N GLY A 31 -13.50 -3.93 2.00
CA GLY A 31 -12.76 -4.17 0.76
C GLY A 31 -12.31 -2.88 0.06
N ASP A 32 -12.85 -1.71 0.44
CA ASP A 32 -12.27 -0.43 0.01
C ASP A 32 -10.88 -0.23 0.61
N THR A 33 -10.00 0.40 -0.14
CA THR A 33 -8.88 1.14 0.45
C THR A 33 -9.36 2.54 0.88
N LEU A 34 -8.60 3.21 1.74
CA LEU A 34 -8.91 4.61 2.05
C LEU A 34 -8.96 5.47 0.79
N ALA A 35 -8.08 5.20 -0.18
CA ALA A 35 -8.05 5.89 -1.47
C ALA A 35 -9.32 5.66 -2.29
N SER A 36 -9.76 4.41 -2.46
CA SER A 36 -10.98 4.11 -3.25
C SER A 36 -12.22 4.68 -2.59
N ALA A 37 -12.33 4.60 -1.27
CA ALA A 37 -13.42 5.18 -0.52
C ALA A 37 -13.47 6.71 -0.66
N LEU A 38 -12.32 7.39 -0.63
CA LEU A 38 -12.25 8.84 -0.82
C LEU A 38 -12.62 9.27 -2.24
N ILE A 39 -12.13 8.56 -3.28
CA ILE A 39 -12.53 8.79 -4.69
C ILE A 39 -14.05 8.64 -4.82
N ALA A 40 -14.63 7.57 -4.26
CA ALA A 40 -16.07 7.33 -4.31
C ALA A 40 -16.91 8.43 -3.61
N ASN A 41 -16.29 9.18 -2.70
CA ASN A 41 -16.88 10.35 -2.02
C ASN A 41 -16.45 11.68 -2.64
N ASP A 42 -15.98 11.69 -3.89
CA ASP A 42 -15.58 12.88 -4.65
C ASP A 42 -14.43 13.69 -4.02
N VAL A 43 -13.62 13.03 -3.18
CA VAL A 43 -12.38 13.63 -2.64
C VAL A 43 -11.25 13.37 -3.62
N LEU A 44 -11.00 14.32 -4.51
CA LEU A 44 -10.08 14.17 -5.63
C LEU A 44 -8.70 14.80 -5.39
N TYR A 45 -8.53 15.55 -4.30
CA TYR A 45 -7.30 16.30 -4.03
C TYR A 45 -6.69 15.90 -2.69
N TYR A 46 -5.43 15.49 -2.73
CA TYR A 46 -4.71 14.96 -1.56
C TYR A 46 -3.47 15.79 -1.20
N ALA A 47 -2.87 16.42 -2.19
CA ALA A 47 -1.62 17.13 -2.01
C ALA A 47 -1.54 18.37 -2.92
N ARG A 48 -0.47 19.15 -2.74
CA ARG A 48 -0.07 20.21 -3.65
C ARG A 48 1.39 20.04 -4.06
N SER A 49 1.70 20.42 -5.29
CA SER A 49 3.09 20.44 -5.75
C SER A 49 3.87 21.51 -4.99
N PHE A 50 5.10 21.16 -4.59
CA PHE A 50 5.96 22.04 -3.81
C PHE A 50 6.26 23.36 -4.53
N LYS A 51 6.66 23.30 -5.81
CA LYS A 51 7.11 24.48 -6.56
C LYS A 51 5.96 25.34 -7.11
N TYR A 52 4.93 24.69 -7.64
CA TYR A 52 3.86 25.40 -8.37
C TYR A 52 2.57 25.51 -7.58
N GLY A 53 2.45 24.87 -6.39
CA GLY A 53 1.24 24.87 -5.59
C GLY A 53 0.03 24.22 -6.29
N ARG A 54 0.25 23.45 -7.37
CA ARG A 54 -0.83 22.80 -8.11
C ARG A 54 -1.45 21.68 -7.29
N LYS A 55 -2.76 21.58 -7.32
CA LYS A 55 -3.50 20.49 -6.67
C LYS A 55 -3.15 19.17 -7.36
N ARG A 56 -2.84 18.15 -6.56
CA ARG A 56 -2.52 16.80 -7.01
C ARG A 56 -3.53 15.81 -6.48
N GLY A 57 -3.96 14.89 -7.33
CA GLY A 57 -4.83 13.77 -7.02
C GLY A 57 -4.05 12.47 -6.88
N ILE A 58 -4.79 11.38 -6.83
CA ILE A 58 -4.27 10.02 -6.90
C ILE A 58 -3.87 9.72 -8.35
N ILE A 59 -2.69 9.15 -8.53
CA ILE A 59 -2.16 8.70 -9.83
C ILE A 59 -2.18 7.17 -9.88
N GLY A 60 -1.77 6.52 -8.79
CA GLY A 60 -1.65 5.08 -8.62
C GLY A 60 -2.79 4.45 -7.84
N ALA A 61 -2.80 3.13 -7.73
CA ALA A 61 -3.73 2.37 -6.90
C ALA A 61 -3.03 1.41 -5.93
N GLY A 62 -1.73 1.49 -5.78
CA GLY A 62 -0.88 0.67 -4.92
C GLY A 62 0.32 1.44 -4.40
N VAL A 63 1.43 0.74 -4.22
CA VAL A 63 2.70 1.29 -3.69
C VAL A 63 3.33 2.36 -4.58
N GLU A 64 2.96 2.40 -5.86
CA GLU A 64 3.44 3.40 -6.83
C GLU A 64 2.85 4.80 -6.61
N GLU A 65 1.82 4.94 -5.75
CA GLU A 65 1.15 6.23 -5.50
C GLU A 65 2.07 7.25 -4.80
N PRO A 66 2.36 8.41 -5.43
CA PRO A 66 3.28 9.39 -4.85
C PRO A 66 2.61 10.52 -4.05
N ASN A 67 1.31 10.77 -4.23
CA ASN A 67 0.66 12.00 -3.77
C ASN A 67 -0.29 11.80 -2.57
N ALA A 68 -0.88 10.62 -2.45
CA ALA A 68 -1.91 10.35 -1.45
C ALA A 68 -1.30 9.90 -0.11
N LEU A 69 -0.35 10.69 0.42
CA LEU A 69 0.23 10.46 1.73
C LEU A 69 -0.71 11.00 2.82
N VAL A 70 -1.00 10.15 3.78
CA VAL A 70 -1.88 10.45 4.91
C VAL A 70 -1.20 10.06 6.22
N SER A 71 -1.69 10.62 7.30
CA SER A 71 -1.35 10.19 8.66
C SER A 71 -2.57 9.56 9.29
N LEU A 72 -2.38 8.39 9.88
CA LEU A 72 -3.43 7.69 10.62
C LEU A 72 -3.37 8.07 12.09
N GLU A 73 -4.55 8.29 12.67
CA GLU A 73 -4.74 8.44 14.10
C GLU A 73 -5.47 7.18 14.61
N ILE A 74 -4.79 6.37 15.40
CA ILE A 74 -5.33 5.12 15.92
C ILE A 74 -5.21 5.14 17.45
N GLY A 75 -6.36 5.31 18.15
CA GLY A 75 -6.39 5.26 19.61
C GLY A 75 -5.41 6.19 20.31
N GLY A 76 -5.24 7.41 19.81
CA GLY A 76 -4.26 8.38 20.29
C GLY A 76 -2.85 8.21 19.71
N ARG A 77 -2.62 7.21 18.86
CA ARG A 77 -1.37 6.96 18.15
C ARG A 77 -1.40 7.65 16.80
N TYR A 78 -0.23 8.06 16.36
CA TYR A 78 -0.06 8.77 15.09
C TYR A 78 0.93 8.03 14.20
N THR A 79 0.48 7.57 13.03
CA THR A 79 1.35 6.94 12.03
C THR A 79 1.43 7.84 10.80
N PRO A 80 2.57 8.54 10.60
CA PRO A 80 2.72 9.48 9.50
C PRO A 80 3.05 8.80 8.18
N ASN A 81 2.78 9.52 7.08
CA ASN A 81 3.26 9.22 5.73
C ASN A 81 2.86 7.83 5.18
N MET A 82 1.69 7.37 5.57
CA MET A 82 1.08 6.17 4.99
C MET A 82 0.45 6.49 3.63
N LYS A 83 0.50 5.57 2.69
CA LYS A 83 -0.20 5.73 1.41
C LYS A 83 -1.66 5.32 1.55
N ALA A 84 -2.56 6.20 1.19
CA ALA A 84 -4.00 5.92 1.26
C ALA A 84 -4.43 4.71 0.40
N THR A 85 -3.65 4.38 -0.63
CA THR A 85 -3.84 3.23 -1.52
C THR A 85 -3.51 1.88 -0.89
N GLU A 86 -2.73 1.88 0.19
CA GLU A 86 -2.30 0.67 0.91
C GLU A 86 -3.06 0.47 2.23
N ILE A 87 -3.92 1.41 2.62
CA ILE A 87 -4.68 1.34 3.86
C ILE A 87 -6.05 0.74 3.55
N MET A 88 -6.31 -0.47 4.03
CA MET A 88 -7.65 -1.05 3.98
C MET A 88 -8.60 -0.31 4.91
N LEU A 89 -9.81 -0.02 4.42
CA LEU A 89 -10.81 0.68 5.19
C LEU A 89 -11.36 -0.20 6.32
N TYR A 90 -11.48 0.37 7.51
CA TYR A 90 -12.16 -0.23 8.66
C TYR A 90 -13.04 0.80 9.34
N ASP A 91 -14.01 0.33 10.11
CA ASP A 91 -14.95 1.21 10.79
C ASP A 91 -14.26 2.06 11.86
N GLY A 92 -14.55 3.37 11.85
CA GLY A 92 -13.91 4.32 12.76
C GLY A 92 -12.50 4.77 12.36
N LEU A 93 -12.00 4.42 11.14
CA LEU A 93 -10.71 4.93 10.66
C LEU A 93 -10.68 6.45 10.69
N SER A 94 -9.62 7.02 11.29
CA SER A 94 -9.35 8.46 11.27
C SER A 94 -8.03 8.74 10.59
N ALA A 95 -8.06 9.60 9.57
CA ALA A 95 -6.89 9.97 8.80
C ALA A 95 -6.90 11.46 8.45
N VAL A 96 -5.70 12.01 8.35
CA VAL A 96 -5.49 13.37 7.86
C VAL A 96 -4.49 13.37 6.71
N SER A 97 -4.73 14.21 5.71
CA SER A 97 -3.77 14.37 4.63
C SER A 97 -2.45 14.95 5.16
N SER A 98 -1.33 14.34 4.82
CA SER A 98 0.00 14.86 5.18
C SER A 98 0.27 16.25 4.60
N SER A 99 -0.47 16.61 3.55
CA SER A 99 -0.36 17.87 2.83
C SER A 99 -1.72 18.54 2.70
N ASN A 100 -2.43 18.79 3.83
CA ASN A 100 -3.81 19.30 3.81
C ASN A 100 -4.03 20.39 2.72
N PRO A 101 -4.74 20.07 1.62
CA PRO A 101 -4.93 21.01 0.51
C PRO A 101 -5.96 22.12 0.81
N HIS A 102 -6.65 22.04 1.95
CA HIS A 102 -7.73 22.93 2.34
C HIS A 102 -7.34 24.00 3.40
N SER A 103 -6.16 23.91 4.00
CA SER A 103 -5.65 24.98 4.84
C SER A 103 -5.40 26.22 3.98
N ILE A 104 -5.49 27.43 4.56
CA ILE A 104 -5.02 28.67 3.92
C ILE A 104 -3.56 28.40 3.51
N ASP A 105 -3.39 28.12 2.24
CA ASP A 105 -2.19 27.43 1.79
C ASP A 105 -1.19 28.48 1.33
N PHE A 106 -0.26 28.81 2.20
CA PHE A 106 0.92 29.61 1.86
C PHE A 106 1.61 29.13 0.58
N ARG A 107 1.43 27.86 0.19
CA ARG A 107 1.96 27.32 -1.06
C ARG A 107 1.30 27.93 -2.30
N ALA A 108 0.04 28.32 -2.21
CA ALA A 108 -0.61 29.08 -3.29
C ALA A 108 0.04 30.46 -3.46
N MET A 109 0.56 31.05 -2.37
CA MET A 109 1.30 32.31 -2.40
C MET A 109 2.74 32.18 -2.93
N ILE A 110 3.33 30.98 -2.87
CA ILE A 110 4.66 30.72 -3.41
C ILE A 110 4.62 30.62 -4.95
N LYS A 111 3.46 30.38 -5.54
CA LYS A 111 3.29 30.26 -7.00
C LYS A 111 3.98 31.38 -7.81
N PRO A 112 3.88 32.68 -7.49
CA PRO A 112 4.59 33.72 -8.23
C PRO A 112 6.11 33.66 -8.06
N LEU A 113 6.60 33.07 -6.98
CA LEU A 113 8.04 32.93 -6.70
C LEU A 113 8.68 31.72 -7.37
N HIS A 114 7.92 30.87 -8.05
CA HIS A 114 8.42 29.64 -8.67
C HIS A 114 9.55 29.89 -9.68
N ARG A 115 9.53 31.05 -10.35
CA ARG A 115 10.55 31.46 -11.31
C ARG A 115 11.95 31.62 -10.69
N PHE A 116 11.99 31.95 -9.40
CA PHE A 116 13.23 32.12 -8.62
C PHE A 116 13.66 30.82 -7.91
N MET A 117 12.92 29.75 -8.06
CA MET A 117 13.20 28.46 -7.44
C MET A 117 13.72 27.45 -8.50
N PRO A 118 15.04 27.41 -8.78
CA PRO A 118 15.60 26.40 -9.68
C PRO A 118 15.44 24.99 -9.07
N ALA A 119 15.58 23.97 -9.90
CA ALA A 119 15.57 22.60 -9.40
C ALA A 119 16.63 22.42 -8.30
N GLY A 120 16.23 21.81 -7.18
CA GLY A 120 17.12 21.60 -6.03
C GLY A 120 17.52 22.86 -5.27
N PHE A 121 16.75 23.97 -5.39
CA PHE A 121 17.09 25.24 -4.72
C PHE A 121 17.29 25.07 -3.20
N TYR A 122 16.54 24.21 -2.56
CA TYR A 122 16.63 23.97 -1.12
C TYR A 122 17.95 23.28 -0.73
N TYR A 123 18.47 22.37 -1.54
CA TYR A 123 19.80 21.80 -1.33
C TYR A 123 20.90 22.86 -1.46
N LYS A 124 20.79 23.72 -2.48
CA LYS A 124 21.80 24.75 -2.73
C LYS A 124 21.77 25.89 -1.71
N THR A 125 20.57 26.24 -1.24
CA THR A 125 20.38 27.42 -0.37
C THR A 125 20.56 27.09 1.10
N PHE A 126 20.16 25.88 1.54
CA PHE A 126 20.06 25.53 2.96
C PHE A 126 21.00 24.37 3.36
N ILE A 127 22.03 24.08 2.57
CA ILE A 127 22.95 22.96 2.81
C ILE A 127 23.77 23.08 4.09
N LYS A 128 23.94 24.29 4.65
CA LYS A 128 24.67 24.50 5.89
C LYS A 128 23.87 23.92 7.05
N GLN A 129 24.49 23.04 7.83
CA GLN A 129 23.83 22.28 8.93
C GLN A 129 23.03 23.16 9.90
N LYS A 130 23.58 24.31 10.32
CA LYS A 130 22.89 25.25 11.24
C LYS A 130 21.63 25.85 10.60
N VAL A 131 21.64 26.12 9.31
CA VAL A 131 20.49 26.67 8.58
C VAL A 131 19.46 25.56 8.33
N TRP A 132 19.93 24.37 8.00
CA TRP A 132 19.07 23.20 7.77
C TRP A 132 18.19 22.88 8.97
N SER A 133 18.75 22.82 10.16
CA SER A 133 17.99 22.52 11.39
C SER A 133 16.86 23.51 11.71
N ILE A 134 16.97 24.76 11.22
CA ILE A 134 15.93 25.79 11.43
C ILE A 134 14.81 25.67 10.37
N VAL A 135 15.16 25.29 9.14
CA VAL A 135 14.21 25.32 8.02
C VAL A 135 13.64 23.95 7.68
N GLU A 136 14.22 22.87 8.17
CA GLU A 136 13.84 21.49 7.85
C GLU A 136 12.35 21.22 8.07
N ASP A 137 11.82 21.55 9.22
CA ASP A 137 10.41 21.34 9.59
C ASP A 137 9.45 22.02 8.60
N ARG A 138 9.81 23.24 8.17
CA ARG A 138 9.01 24.00 7.20
C ARG A 138 9.11 23.40 5.80
N LEU A 139 10.32 23.00 5.39
CA LEU A 139 10.54 22.37 4.08
C LEU A 139 9.85 21.00 4.03
N ARG A 140 9.90 20.21 5.09
CA ARG A 140 9.21 18.94 5.23
C ARG A 140 7.69 19.11 5.05
N SER A 141 7.10 20.04 5.80
CA SER A 141 5.68 20.38 5.69
C SER A 141 5.30 20.86 4.29
N LEU A 142 6.13 21.72 3.67
CA LEU A 142 5.92 22.19 2.30
C LEU A 142 6.03 21.05 1.26
N SER A 143 6.88 20.05 1.51
CA SER A 143 7.02 18.87 0.65
C SER A 143 5.88 17.86 0.81
N GLY A 144 4.97 18.08 1.75
CA GLY A 144 3.82 17.20 1.98
C GLY A 144 4.10 16.01 2.88
N PHE A 145 5.17 16.05 3.66
CA PHE A 145 5.46 15.03 4.67
C PHE A 145 4.99 15.46 6.05
N SER A 146 4.41 14.51 6.76
CA SER A 146 3.97 14.70 8.14
C SER A 146 5.15 14.71 9.12
N LYS A 147 4.91 15.24 10.31
CA LYS A 147 5.89 15.21 11.41
C LYS A 147 6.01 13.80 11.97
N ALA A 148 7.16 13.52 12.58
CA ALA A 148 7.33 12.31 13.37
C ALA A 148 6.35 12.31 14.57
N PRO A 149 5.89 11.13 15.03
CA PRO A 149 5.07 11.05 16.24
C PRO A 149 5.84 11.57 17.44
N SER A 150 5.12 12.30 18.31
CA SER A 150 5.66 12.81 19.58
C SER A 150 5.28 11.92 20.77
N VAL A 151 4.44 10.91 20.53
CA VAL A 151 3.94 9.98 21.55
C VAL A 151 4.70 8.67 21.39
N THR A 152 4.95 7.99 22.49
CA THR A 152 5.57 6.67 22.50
C THR A 152 4.69 5.68 21.74
N ASP A 153 5.32 4.86 20.91
CA ASP A 153 4.63 3.78 20.21
C ASP A 153 4.39 2.62 21.18
N GLU A 154 3.13 2.29 21.41
CA GLU A 154 2.72 1.19 22.30
C GLU A 154 2.41 -0.10 21.51
N ASP A 155 2.58 -0.08 20.18
CA ASP A 155 2.34 -1.26 19.35
C ASP A 155 3.35 -2.36 19.64
N VAL A 156 2.90 -3.60 19.53
CA VAL A 156 3.75 -4.78 19.64
C VAL A 156 4.25 -5.16 18.25
N TYR A 157 5.54 -5.47 18.20
CA TYR A 157 6.23 -5.92 16.99
C TYR A 157 6.86 -7.28 17.29
N ASP A 158 6.76 -8.20 16.35
CA ASP A 158 7.29 -9.55 16.51
C ASP A 158 8.33 -9.90 15.45
N HIS A 159 9.21 -10.84 15.79
CA HIS A 159 10.25 -11.37 14.91
C HIS A 159 10.11 -12.87 14.79
N ILE A 160 9.87 -13.40 13.60
CA ILE A 160 9.71 -14.83 13.36
C ILE A 160 10.83 -15.35 12.45
N PHE A 161 11.57 -16.33 12.93
CA PHE A 161 12.58 -17.04 12.15
C PHE A 161 11.95 -18.23 11.44
N GLN A 162 12.19 -18.36 10.14
CA GLN A 162 11.60 -19.39 9.32
C GLN A 162 12.62 -19.99 8.36
N HIS A 163 12.41 -21.27 8.04
CA HIS A 163 13.14 -21.98 7.00
C HIS A 163 12.14 -22.55 6.00
N THR A 164 12.47 -22.46 4.70
CA THR A 164 11.65 -23.03 3.63
C THR A 164 12.55 -23.55 2.52
N GLU A 165 12.04 -24.43 1.66
CA GLU A 165 12.76 -24.87 0.46
C GLU A 165 12.68 -23.80 -0.62
N VAL A 166 11.49 -23.21 -0.81
CA VAL A 166 11.28 -22.19 -1.84
C VAL A 166 10.54 -20.99 -1.26
N LEU A 167 11.08 -19.80 -1.50
CA LEU A 167 10.41 -18.53 -1.24
C LEU A 167 9.98 -17.91 -2.58
N VAL A 168 8.69 -17.69 -2.73
CA VAL A 168 8.12 -17.00 -3.90
C VAL A 168 7.72 -15.58 -3.50
N ILE A 169 8.28 -14.59 -4.17
CA ILE A 169 8.02 -13.16 -3.90
C ILE A 169 7.16 -12.60 -5.02
N GLY A 170 5.92 -12.28 -4.71
CA GLY A 170 4.85 -11.84 -5.59
C GLY A 170 3.78 -12.91 -5.76
N GLY A 171 2.54 -12.57 -5.41
CA GLY A 171 1.36 -13.45 -5.44
C GLY A 171 0.47 -13.24 -6.66
N GLY A 172 1.03 -12.70 -7.76
CA GLY A 172 0.35 -12.61 -9.06
C GLY A 172 0.31 -13.97 -9.79
N VAL A 173 -0.09 -13.95 -11.06
CA VAL A 173 -0.21 -15.16 -11.90
C VAL A 173 1.08 -16.00 -11.86
N ALA A 174 2.23 -15.37 -12.10
CA ALA A 174 3.52 -16.06 -12.15
C ALA A 174 3.87 -16.69 -10.81
N GLY A 175 3.69 -15.96 -9.69
CA GLY A 175 4.01 -16.48 -8.36
C GLY A 175 3.06 -17.57 -7.89
N MET A 176 1.76 -17.44 -8.14
CA MET A 176 0.78 -18.50 -7.84
C MET A 176 1.08 -19.76 -8.64
N SER A 177 1.39 -19.63 -9.94
CA SER A 177 1.78 -20.77 -10.80
C SER A 177 3.06 -21.45 -10.31
N ALA A 178 4.08 -20.66 -9.97
CA ALA A 178 5.33 -21.17 -9.44
C ALA A 178 5.14 -21.93 -8.12
N ALA A 179 4.37 -21.37 -7.20
CA ALA A 179 4.07 -22.03 -5.93
C ALA A 179 3.33 -23.35 -6.13
N LEU A 180 2.33 -23.39 -7.02
CA LEU A 180 1.57 -24.60 -7.34
C LEU A 180 2.47 -25.66 -8.00
N GLU A 181 3.34 -25.26 -8.91
CA GLU A 181 4.27 -26.20 -9.58
C GLU A 181 5.23 -26.85 -8.58
N VAL A 182 5.83 -26.08 -7.68
CA VAL A 182 6.70 -26.62 -6.62
C VAL A 182 5.93 -27.59 -5.71
N LEU A 183 4.72 -27.23 -5.30
CA LEU A 183 3.90 -28.05 -4.40
C LEU A 183 3.42 -29.34 -5.05
N SER A 184 3.12 -29.34 -6.35
CA SER A 184 2.69 -30.52 -7.11
C SER A 184 3.87 -31.42 -7.47
N GLY A 185 5.02 -30.84 -7.79
CA GLY A 185 6.24 -31.58 -8.19
C GLY A 185 6.99 -32.26 -7.03
N SER A 186 6.74 -31.83 -5.79
CA SER A 186 7.39 -32.39 -4.61
C SER A 186 6.43 -32.56 -3.44
N LYS A 187 6.44 -33.74 -2.82
CA LYS A 187 5.62 -34.02 -1.62
C LYS A 187 6.21 -33.45 -0.32
N VAL A 188 7.48 -33.06 -0.35
CA VAL A 188 8.21 -32.63 0.86
C VAL A 188 8.63 -31.15 0.81
N ALA A 189 8.51 -30.50 -0.32
CA ALA A 189 8.89 -29.11 -0.44
C ALA A 189 7.91 -28.20 0.33
N ARG A 190 8.48 -27.28 1.10
CA ARG A 190 7.76 -26.21 1.77
C ARG A 190 7.94 -24.92 0.97
N VAL A 191 6.86 -24.19 0.82
CA VAL A 191 6.80 -22.94 0.07
C VAL A 191 6.29 -21.83 0.97
N ILE A 192 6.95 -20.68 0.95
CA ILE A 192 6.42 -19.44 1.47
C ILE A 192 6.12 -18.54 0.28
N LEU A 193 4.86 -18.13 0.13
CA LEU A 193 4.41 -17.18 -0.90
C LEU A 193 4.15 -15.83 -0.23
N VAL A 194 4.80 -14.78 -0.72
CA VAL A 194 4.72 -13.42 -0.17
C VAL A 194 4.08 -12.51 -1.18
N ASP A 195 3.12 -11.69 -0.74
CA ASP A 195 2.54 -10.60 -1.56
C ASP A 195 2.35 -9.33 -0.73
N GLU A 196 2.63 -8.18 -1.32
CA GLU A 196 2.45 -6.88 -0.67
C GLU A 196 0.97 -6.50 -0.51
N ARG A 197 0.10 -7.03 -1.37
CA ARG A 197 -1.35 -6.82 -1.32
C ARG A 197 -2.01 -7.76 -0.32
N GLU A 198 -3.20 -7.38 0.15
CA GLU A 198 -4.01 -8.24 1.03
C GLU A 198 -4.51 -9.49 0.31
N ASN A 199 -4.77 -9.38 -0.99
CA ASN A 199 -5.30 -10.45 -1.82
C ASN A 199 -4.31 -10.89 -2.89
N LEU A 200 -4.15 -12.21 -3.06
CA LEU A 200 -3.43 -12.77 -4.18
C LEU A 200 -4.15 -12.48 -5.50
N GLY A 201 -3.41 -12.59 -6.61
CA GLY A 201 -3.92 -12.46 -7.97
C GLY A 201 -3.24 -11.37 -8.78
N GLY A 202 -2.55 -10.44 -8.13
CA GLY A 202 -1.82 -9.36 -8.82
C GLY A 202 -2.74 -8.58 -9.76
N GLU A 203 -2.33 -8.40 -11.02
CA GLU A 203 -3.08 -7.64 -12.02
C GLU A 203 -4.41 -8.30 -12.45
N LEU A 204 -4.61 -9.60 -12.23
CA LEU A 204 -5.90 -10.24 -12.50
C LEU A 204 -7.03 -9.65 -11.65
N THR A 205 -6.72 -9.13 -10.47
CA THR A 205 -7.71 -8.48 -9.61
C THR A 205 -8.12 -7.09 -10.11
N ASN A 206 -7.41 -6.54 -11.10
CA ASN A 206 -7.70 -5.24 -11.70
C ASN A 206 -8.52 -5.37 -13.00
N GLU A 207 -8.80 -6.58 -13.44
CA GLU A 207 -9.46 -6.78 -14.74
C GLU A 207 -10.97 -6.91 -14.61
N PHE A 208 -11.70 -6.08 -15.37
CA PHE A 208 -13.03 -6.41 -15.82
C PHE A 208 -12.91 -7.64 -16.73
N THR A 209 -13.01 -8.80 -16.17
CA THR A 209 -12.83 -9.99 -16.97
C THR A 209 -14.12 -10.30 -17.74
N THR A 210 -14.17 -9.81 -18.96
CA THR A 210 -14.88 -10.51 -20.04
C THR A 210 -14.17 -11.81 -20.43
N ASP A 211 -12.89 -11.96 -20.05
CA ASP A 211 -12.14 -13.20 -20.23
C ASP A 211 -12.42 -14.19 -19.09
N GLN A 212 -13.38 -15.07 -19.37
CA GLN A 212 -13.74 -16.14 -18.44
C GLN A 212 -12.57 -17.08 -18.15
N THR A 213 -11.62 -17.24 -19.08
CA THR A 213 -10.46 -18.14 -18.94
C THR A 213 -9.54 -17.68 -17.80
N ALA A 214 -9.19 -16.40 -17.76
CA ALA A 214 -8.34 -15.83 -16.73
C ALA A 214 -9.01 -15.90 -15.34
N THR A 215 -10.30 -15.62 -15.28
CA THR A 215 -11.08 -15.69 -14.04
C THR A 215 -11.18 -17.14 -13.53
N LEU A 216 -11.48 -18.08 -14.40
CA LEU A 216 -11.56 -19.52 -14.05
C LEU A 216 -10.20 -20.01 -13.55
N TRP A 217 -9.12 -19.71 -14.26
CA TRP A 217 -7.77 -20.07 -13.83
C TRP A 217 -7.46 -19.51 -12.43
N PHE A 218 -7.77 -18.24 -12.20
CA PHE A 218 -7.51 -17.60 -10.91
C PHE A 218 -8.26 -18.26 -9.76
N GLN A 219 -9.55 -18.56 -9.97
CA GLN A 219 -10.37 -19.24 -8.95
C GLN A 219 -9.84 -20.66 -8.68
N GLU A 220 -9.48 -21.38 -9.72
CA GLU A 220 -8.91 -22.73 -9.60
C GLU A 220 -7.55 -22.70 -8.87
N ALA A 221 -6.65 -21.80 -9.26
CA ALA A 221 -5.35 -21.63 -8.62
C ALA A 221 -5.47 -21.25 -7.13
N LYS A 222 -6.36 -20.31 -6.82
CA LYS A 222 -6.67 -19.91 -5.44
C LYS A 222 -7.22 -21.09 -4.64
N GLY A 223 -8.15 -21.86 -5.20
CA GLY A 223 -8.72 -23.05 -4.57
C GLY A 223 -7.66 -24.12 -4.29
N LYS A 224 -6.74 -24.36 -5.25
CA LYS A 224 -5.63 -25.31 -5.07
C LYS A 224 -4.66 -24.86 -3.96
N LEU A 225 -4.26 -23.59 -3.94
CA LEU A 225 -3.41 -23.05 -2.89
C LEU A 225 -4.08 -23.15 -1.51
N GLN A 226 -5.38 -22.83 -1.44
CA GLN A 226 -6.15 -22.97 -0.21
C GLN A 226 -6.17 -24.44 0.27
N LYS A 227 -6.39 -25.38 -0.64
CA LYS A 227 -6.37 -26.82 -0.32
C LYS A 227 -5.02 -27.24 0.26
N TYR A 228 -3.89 -26.86 -0.38
CA TYR A 228 -2.55 -27.15 0.16
C TYR A 228 -2.36 -26.59 1.56
N ARG A 229 -2.84 -25.38 1.82
CA ARG A 229 -2.75 -24.74 3.14
C ARG A 229 -3.59 -25.48 4.19
N ASP A 230 -4.78 -25.94 3.83
CA ASP A 230 -5.71 -26.59 4.74
C ASP A 230 -5.33 -28.06 5.02
N GLU A 231 -4.78 -28.76 4.03
CA GLU A 231 -4.33 -30.15 4.19
C GLU A 231 -3.02 -30.25 4.99
N ASP A 232 -2.08 -29.35 4.75
CA ASP A 232 -0.79 -29.32 5.44
C ASP A 232 -0.22 -27.89 5.49
N ASN A 233 -0.57 -27.18 6.58
CA ASN A 233 -0.10 -25.82 6.85
C ASN A 233 1.44 -25.72 6.94
N SER A 234 2.14 -26.84 7.12
CA SER A 234 3.60 -26.85 7.12
C SER A 234 4.19 -26.74 5.71
N ARG A 235 3.44 -27.12 4.66
CA ARG A 235 3.91 -27.12 3.26
C ARG A 235 3.71 -25.79 2.56
N LEU A 236 2.67 -25.06 2.87
CA LEU A 236 2.39 -23.75 2.26
C LEU A 236 2.06 -22.72 3.31
N LYS A 237 2.88 -21.68 3.36
CA LYS A 237 2.58 -20.47 4.10
C LYS A 237 2.37 -19.31 3.14
N ILE A 238 1.28 -18.58 3.29
CA ILE A 238 0.97 -17.39 2.48
C ILE A 238 1.05 -16.17 3.41
N LEU A 239 1.90 -15.22 3.05
CA LEU A 239 2.07 -13.94 3.73
C LEU A 239 1.55 -12.84 2.80
N THR A 240 0.37 -12.33 3.09
CA THR A 240 -0.21 -11.16 2.41
C THR A 240 0.00 -9.90 3.24
N SER A 241 -0.19 -8.72 2.65
CA SER A 241 0.20 -7.44 3.25
C SER A 241 1.65 -7.46 3.74
N ALA A 242 2.53 -8.10 2.97
CA ALA A 242 3.88 -8.45 3.35
C ALA A 242 4.87 -8.07 2.25
N THR A 243 5.87 -7.27 2.61
CA THR A 243 6.89 -6.76 1.67
C THR A 243 8.24 -7.39 1.97
N ALA A 244 8.80 -8.11 0.99
CA ALA A 244 10.20 -8.53 1.03
C ALA A 244 11.07 -7.32 0.68
N TYR A 245 11.82 -6.79 1.65
CA TYR A 245 12.53 -5.52 1.50
C TYR A 245 14.05 -5.66 1.56
N ALA A 246 14.57 -6.80 2.00
CA ALA A 246 15.99 -7.04 2.09
C ALA A 246 16.35 -8.48 1.74
N TRP A 247 17.46 -8.65 1.01
CA TRP A 247 18.02 -9.94 0.62
C TRP A 247 19.52 -9.92 0.90
N TYR A 248 19.94 -10.84 1.75
CA TYR A 248 21.32 -10.99 2.22
C TYR A 248 21.94 -12.30 1.73
N ASP A 249 23.19 -12.51 2.06
CA ASP A 249 23.92 -13.74 1.70
C ASP A 249 23.20 -15.03 2.15
N HIS A 250 23.41 -16.08 1.38
CA HIS A 250 22.81 -17.40 1.61
C HIS A 250 21.29 -17.40 1.63
N ASN A 251 20.66 -16.61 0.74
CA ASN A 251 19.21 -16.49 0.60
C ASN A 251 18.51 -16.23 1.96
N TYR A 252 19.06 -15.31 2.72
CA TYR A 252 18.41 -14.77 3.91
C TYR A 252 17.61 -13.52 3.51
N ILE A 253 16.29 -13.61 3.61
CA ILE A 253 15.38 -12.58 3.19
C ILE A 253 14.57 -12.06 4.39
N GLU A 254 14.42 -10.76 4.51
CA GLU A 254 13.56 -10.12 5.49
C GLU A 254 12.27 -9.65 4.83
N VAL A 255 11.15 -10.07 5.43
CA VAL A 255 9.80 -9.74 4.97
C VAL A 255 9.05 -9.08 6.11
N LEU A 256 8.60 -7.85 5.89
CA LEU A 256 7.78 -7.12 6.86
C LEU A 256 6.30 -7.30 6.50
N GLN A 257 5.57 -7.99 7.37
CA GLN A 257 4.12 -8.14 7.28
C GLN A 257 3.43 -7.13 8.18
N THR A 258 2.42 -6.43 7.63
CA THR A 258 1.62 -5.45 8.38
C THR A 258 0.21 -5.98 8.53
N TYR A 259 -0.28 -6.03 9.76
CA TYR A 259 -1.68 -6.38 10.05
C TYR A 259 -2.50 -5.10 10.15
N GLY A 260 -3.67 -5.10 9.51
CA GLY A 260 -4.64 -4.00 9.63
C GLY A 260 -5.19 -3.90 11.06
N THR A 261 -5.72 -2.75 11.41
CA THR A 261 -6.47 -2.57 12.66
C THR A 261 -7.65 -3.53 12.69
N GLY A 262 -7.68 -4.41 13.69
CA GLY A 262 -8.68 -5.48 13.82
C GLY A 262 -8.24 -6.84 13.26
N GLN A 263 -7.17 -6.91 12.50
CA GLN A 263 -6.48 -8.14 12.15
C GLN A 263 -5.11 -8.10 12.81
N SER A 264 -4.93 -8.87 13.83
CA SER A 264 -3.65 -8.99 14.48
C SER A 264 -3.27 -10.45 14.53
N MET A 265 -1.98 -10.73 14.36
CA MET A 265 -1.47 -12.02 14.76
C MET A 265 -1.46 -12.04 16.29
N ILE A 266 -2.17 -12.98 16.89
CA ILE A 266 -2.06 -13.22 18.33
C ILE A 266 -0.68 -13.82 18.54
N HIS A 267 0.21 -13.04 19.14
CA HIS A 267 1.52 -13.51 19.55
C HIS A 267 1.38 -14.61 20.62
N GLU A 268 2.37 -15.46 20.78
CA GLU A 268 2.42 -16.45 21.86
C GLU A 268 2.25 -15.84 23.27
N SER A 269 2.57 -14.55 23.42
CA SER A 269 2.32 -13.76 24.64
C SER A 269 0.85 -13.35 24.85
N GLY A 270 -0.04 -13.64 23.91
CA GLY A 270 -1.43 -13.19 23.92
C GLY A 270 -1.64 -11.73 23.49
N GLN A 271 -0.58 -11.03 23.08
CA GLN A 271 -0.65 -9.66 22.57
C GLN A 271 -0.78 -9.64 21.05
N ASN A 272 -1.52 -8.65 20.56
CA ASN A 272 -1.71 -8.46 19.13
C ASN A 272 -0.53 -7.72 18.49
N ALA A 273 0.25 -8.42 17.67
CA ALA A 273 1.33 -7.78 16.92
C ALA A 273 0.79 -6.99 15.73
N ARG A 274 1.16 -5.71 15.62
CA ARG A 274 0.81 -4.86 14.49
C ARG A 274 1.64 -5.14 13.25
N LYS A 275 2.91 -5.43 13.44
CA LYS A 275 3.83 -5.82 12.36
C LYS A 275 4.65 -7.01 12.81
N VAL A 276 4.95 -7.87 11.86
CA VAL A 276 5.81 -9.04 12.08
C VAL A 276 6.95 -9.00 11.06
N LEU A 277 8.17 -9.07 11.58
CA LEU A 277 9.36 -9.22 10.77
C LEU A 277 9.66 -10.72 10.60
N HIS A 278 9.39 -11.24 9.43
CA HIS A 278 9.75 -12.60 9.07
C HIS A 278 11.19 -12.63 8.56
N LYS A 279 12.03 -13.36 9.24
CA LYS A 279 13.43 -13.61 8.92
C LYS A 279 13.53 -14.99 8.28
N ILE A 280 13.52 -15.03 6.93
CA ILE A 280 13.35 -16.25 6.17
C ILE A 280 14.68 -16.67 5.55
N ARG A 281 15.09 -17.89 5.83
CA ARG A 281 16.19 -18.55 5.11
C ARG A 281 15.61 -19.61 4.19
N THR A 282 15.96 -19.51 2.91
CA THR A 282 15.43 -20.40 1.87
C THR A 282 16.54 -21.01 1.05
N LYS A 283 16.27 -22.17 0.43
CA LYS A 283 17.20 -22.77 -0.55
C LYS A 283 17.13 -22.04 -1.88
N GLU A 284 15.90 -21.79 -2.36
CA GLU A 284 15.66 -21.14 -3.65
C GLU A 284 14.74 -19.95 -3.48
N VAL A 285 14.92 -18.92 -4.33
CA VAL A 285 14.07 -17.72 -4.39
C VAL A 285 13.52 -17.57 -5.80
N ILE A 286 12.20 -17.41 -5.90
CA ILE A 286 11.52 -17.11 -7.15
C ILE A 286 11.00 -15.67 -7.07
N LEU A 287 11.52 -14.79 -7.93
CA LEU A 287 11.04 -13.42 -8.05
C LEU A 287 9.93 -13.35 -9.09
N ALA A 288 8.72 -13.05 -8.62
CA ALA A 288 7.51 -12.90 -9.44
C ALA A 288 6.82 -11.55 -9.15
N THR A 289 7.62 -10.50 -8.94
CA THR A 289 7.19 -9.20 -8.42
C THR A 289 6.39 -8.35 -9.41
N GLY A 290 6.25 -8.80 -10.66
CA GLY A 290 5.50 -8.07 -11.68
C GLY A 290 6.17 -6.77 -12.12
N ALA A 291 5.36 -5.79 -12.48
CA ALA A 291 5.83 -4.49 -12.95
C ALA A 291 4.85 -3.37 -12.55
N HIS A 292 5.38 -2.18 -12.32
CA HIS A 292 4.59 -0.96 -12.14
C HIS A 292 4.47 -0.21 -13.45
N GLU A 293 3.27 0.32 -13.72
CA GLU A 293 3.05 1.20 -14.85
C GLU A 293 3.84 2.51 -14.66
N ARG A 294 4.57 2.91 -15.69
CA ARG A 294 5.32 4.16 -15.66
C ARG A 294 4.45 5.31 -16.18
N PRO A 295 4.30 6.41 -15.42
CA PRO A 295 3.53 7.55 -15.91
C PRO A 295 4.16 8.17 -17.14
N MET A 296 3.34 8.50 -18.13
CA MET A 296 3.76 9.20 -19.32
C MET A 296 4.08 10.67 -19.01
N LEU A 297 5.10 11.22 -19.67
CA LEU A 297 5.50 12.60 -19.52
C LEU A 297 4.78 13.46 -20.55
N PHE A 298 3.89 14.32 -20.09
CA PHE A 298 3.23 15.35 -20.88
C PHE A 298 2.91 16.56 -20.00
N GLU A 299 2.58 17.68 -20.59
CA GLU A 299 2.23 18.89 -19.85
C GLU A 299 1.01 18.63 -18.95
N THR A 300 1.10 19.02 -17.68
CA THR A 300 0.04 18.89 -16.67
C THR A 300 -0.28 17.45 -16.22
N ASN A 301 0.57 16.47 -16.52
CA ASN A 301 0.36 15.07 -16.11
C ASN A 301 0.28 14.86 -14.57
N ASP A 302 0.58 15.89 -13.79
CA ASP A 302 0.50 15.90 -12.32
C ASP A 302 -0.82 16.46 -11.75
N LEU A 303 -1.77 16.80 -12.63
CA LEU A 303 -3.08 17.29 -12.18
C LEU A 303 -3.97 16.15 -11.64
N ALA A 304 -4.88 16.52 -10.74
CA ALA A 304 -5.92 15.59 -10.32
C ALA A 304 -6.74 15.10 -11.53
N ASN A 305 -7.24 13.88 -11.45
CA ASN A 305 -7.98 13.16 -12.51
C ASN A 305 -7.08 12.63 -13.65
N ILE A 306 -5.77 12.73 -13.53
CA ILE A 306 -4.83 12.03 -14.41
C ILE A 306 -4.28 10.85 -13.61
N MET A 307 -4.54 9.65 -14.10
CA MET A 307 -4.22 8.40 -13.40
C MET A 307 -3.54 7.42 -14.35
N LEU A 308 -2.80 6.48 -13.78
CA LEU A 308 -2.28 5.33 -14.51
C LEU A 308 -3.43 4.46 -15.01
N SER A 309 -3.28 3.85 -16.18
CA SER A 309 -4.35 3.05 -16.79
C SER A 309 -4.74 1.84 -15.94
N GLN A 310 -3.76 1.15 -15.36
CA GLN A 310 -3.99 0.04 -14.43
C GLN A 310 -4.72 0.50 -13.16
N SER A 311 -4.41 1.69 -12.67
CA SER A 311 -5.06 2.26 -11.50
C SER A 311 -6.53 2.58 -11.76
N VAL A 312 -6.84 3.15 -12.94
CA VAL A 312 -8.23 3.37 -13.37
C VAL A 312 -8.98 2.04 -13.42
N ARG A 313 -8.42 1.01 -14.06
CA ARG A 313 -9.03 -0.32 -14.12
C ARG A 313 -9.34 -0.86 -12.73
N ARG A 314 -8.42 -0.74 -11.79
CA ARG A 314 -8.61 -1.19 -10.41
C ARG A 314 -9.71 -0.43 -9.67
N TYR A 315 -9.83 0.89 -9.87
CA TYR A 315 -10.86 1.68 -9.21
C TYR A 315 -12.26 1.51 -9.82
N ILE A 316 -12.34 1.08 -11.08
CA ILE A 316 -13.60 0.77 -11.76
C ILE A 316 -14.11 -0.63 -11.37
N ASN A 317 -13.21 -1.58 -11.08
CA ASN A 317 -13.54 -2.94 -10.67
C ASN A 317 -13.92 -3.04 -9.19
#